data_616e018384838d3035738dc18a0e717f
#
_entry.id   616e018384838d3035738dc18a0e717f
#
_cell.length_a   1.000
_cell.length_b   1.000
_cell.length_c   1.000
_cell.angle_alpha   90.00
_cell.angle_beta   90.00
_cell.angle_gamma   90.00
#
_symmetry.space_group_name_H-M   'P 1'
#
loop_
_entity.id
_entity.type
_entity.pdbx_description
1 polymer ?
#
loop_
_entity_poly.entity_id
_entity_poly.type
_entity_poly.pdbx_seq_one_letter_code
_entity_poly.pdbx_strand_id
1 'polypeptide(L)'
;MPNDRTGQFVAKVLGSTEVVWRDIFAQDGRQYRPPTLVMFSGATRSACGYAQAAMGPFYCPNDQKVYLDTSFFRDLQHRFHGCDNNKACEFAQAYVIAHEVGHHVQNLLGILPKVQQRQHSLGGVESNRLQVRVELQADCFAGVWAHHAQDRYQLLEPGDVEEALQTAAAIGDDRLQMRGKGYVVPDAFTHGSSEQRVHWLNAGLKSGSVDSCNTFASAAL
;
A
#
# COMPACT_ATOMS: atom_id res chain seq x y z
N MET A 1 -15.44 -2.03 -15.95
CA MET A 1 -15.46 -1.57 -14.54
C MET A 1 -16.90 -1.62 -14.06
N PRO A 2 -17.16 -2.02 -12.82
CA PRO A 2 -18.50 -1.91 -12.27
C PRO A 2 -18.97 -0.44 -12.37
N ASN A 3 -20.19 -0.26 -12.84
CA ASN A 3 -20.77 1.08 -13.03
C ASN A 3 -21.41 1.60 -11.72
N ASP A 4 -20.96 1.03 -10.58
CA ASP A 4 -21.39 1.40 -9.25
C ASP A 4 -20.46 2.46 -8.63
N ARG A 5 -20.88 3.03 -7.50
CA ARG A 5 -20.14 4.08 -6.78
C ARG A 5 -18.72 3.63 -6.40
N THR A 6 -18.54 2.38 -5.98
CA THR A 6 -17.25 1.82 -5.59
C THR A 6 -16.30 1.73 -6.78
N GLY A 7 -16.77 1.20 -7.92
CA GLY A 7 -15.95 1.12 -9.14
C GLY A 7 -15.54 2.49 -9.66
N GLN A 8 -16.42 3.49 -9.58
CA GLN A 8 -16.10 4.86 -9.96
C GLN A 8 -15.06 5.48 -9.03
N PHE A 9 -15.17 5.26 -7.72
CA PHE A 9 -14.20 5.74 -6.73
C PHE A 9 -12.82 5.12 -6.98
N VAL A 10 -12.74 3.80 -7.10
CA VAL A 10 -11.49 3.09 -7.38
C VAL A 10 -10.85 3.58 -8.67
N ALA A 11 -11.64 3.80 -9.73
CA ALA A 11 -11.15 4.35 -10.99
C ALA A 11 -10.56 5.76 -10.86
N LYS A 12 -11.17 6.62 -10.04
CA LYS A 12 -10.66 7.97 -9.76
C LYS A 12 -9.32 7.92 -9.02
N VAL A 13 -9.23 7.09 -7.98
CA VAL A 13 -7.98 6.93 -7.21
C VAL A 13 -6.86 6.43 -8.11
N LEU A 14 -7.09 5.36 -8.88
CA LEU A 14 -6.10 4.83 -9.83
C LEU A 14 -5.69 5.86 -10.89
N GLY A 15 -6.64 6.59 -11.45
CA GLY A 15 -6.35 7.66 -12.41
C GLY A 15 -5.47 8.75 -11.80
N SER A 16 -5.70 9.12 -10.53
CA SER A 16 -4.85 10.07 -9.82
C SER A 16 -3.44 9.53 -9.56
N THR A 17 -3.32 8.25 -9.18
CA THR A 17 -1.99 7.61 -9.03
C THR A 17 -1.23 7.57 -10.34
N GLU A 18 -1.91 7.27 -11.45
CA GLU A 18 -1.30 7.23 -12.79
C GLU A 18 -0.72 8.59 -13.18
N VAL A 19 -1.45 9.67 -12.97
CA VAL A 19 -0.98 11.02 -13.30
C VAL A 19 0.23 11.40 -12.44
N VAL A 20 0.15 11.20 -11.13
CA VAL A 20 1.25 11.54 -10.20
C VAL A 20 2.53 10.76 -10.55
N TRP A 21 2.42 9.44 -10.69
CA TRP A 21 3.61 8.61 -10.97
C TRP A 21 4.17 8.82 -12.36
N ARG A 22 3.33 9.16 -13.36
CA ARG A 22 3.81 9.53 -14.69
C ARG A 22 4.68 10.78 -14.63
N ASP A 23 4.27 11.78 -13.87
CA ASP A 23 5.03 13.02 -13.72
C ASP A 23 6.35 12.80 -12.97
N ILE A 24 6.32 12.03 -11.87
CA ILE A 24 7.54 11.71 -11.10
C ILE A 24 8.54 10.92 -11.97
N PHE A 25 8.08 9.90 -12.69
CA PHE A 25 8.95 9.13 -13.58
C PHE A 25 9.53 9.97 -14.72
N ALA A 26 8.72 10.88 -15.28
CA ALA A 26 9.18 11.79 -16.34
C ALA A 26 10.27 12.75 -15.88
N GLN A 27 10.24 13.23 -14.63
CA GLN A 27 11.29 14.06 -14.03
C GLN A 27 12.64 13.34 -13.98
N ASP A 28 12.61 12.00 -13.80
CA ASP A 28 13.80 11.12 -13.80
C ASP A 28 14.16 10.60 -15.22
N GLY A 29 13.49 11.09 -16.26
CA GLY A 29 13.71 10.62 -17.64
C GLY A 29 13.22 9.18 -17.88
N ARG A 30 12.31 8.67 -17.05
CA ARG A 30 11.75 7.32 -17.12
C ARG A 30 10.31 7.33 -17.61
N GLN A 31 9.85 6.21 -18.15
CA GLN A 31 8.46 6.04 -18.55
C GLN A 31 7.70 5.22 -17.51
N TYR A 32 6.62 5.80 -16.97
CA TYR A 32 5.68 5.07 -16.14
C TYR A 32 4.71 4.25 -16.99
N ARG A 33 4.47 3.01 -16.59
CA ARG A 33 3.44 2.14 -17.16
C ARG A 33 2.45 1.82 -16.03
N PRO A 34 1.17 2.21 -16.15
CA PRO A 34 0.21 1.96 -15.08
C PRO A 34 -0.09 0.47 -14.91
N PRO A 35 -0.40 0.01 -13.69
CA PRO A 35 -0.83 -1.36 -13.46
C PRO A 35 -2.25 -1.57 -13.98
N THR A 36 -2.61 -2.81 -14.28
CA THR A 36 -4.00 -3.18 -14.54
C THR A 36 -4.69 -3.51 -13.22
N LEU A 37 -5.89 -2.97 -13.01
CA LEU A 37 -6.72 -3.34 -11.86
C LEU A 37 -7.61 -4.52 -12.18
N VAL A 38 -7.67 -5.48 -11.27
CA VAL A 38 -8.63 -6.57 -11.25
C VAL A 38 -9.48 -6.46 -9.99
N MET A 39 -10.75 -6.13 -10.13
CA MET A 39 -11.72 -6.20 -9.03
C MET A 39 -12.34 -7.60 -8.97
N PHE A 40 -12.38 -8.20 -7.79
CA PHE A 40 -12.94 -9.54 -7.62
C PHE A 40 -13.77 -9.63 -6.32
N SER A 41 -14.48 -10.71 -6.14
CA SER A 41 -15.22 -11.02 -4.92
C SER A 41 -15.02 -12.49 -4.58
N GLY A 42 -14.62 -12.76 -3.33
CA GLY A 42 -14.40 -14.10 -2.79
C GLY A 42 -13.04 -14.69 -3.16
N ALA A 43 -12.80 -15.03 -4.42
CA ALA A 43 -11.53 -15.62 -4.85
C ALA A 43 -11.19 -15.28 -6.30
N THR A 44 -9.90 -15.26 -6.62
CA THR A 44 -9.39 -15.04 -7.97
C THR A 44 -8.09 -15.79 -8.22
N ARG A 45 -7.67 -15.88 -9.48
CA ARG A 45 -6.35 -16.37 -9.86
C ARG A 45 -5.52 -15.25 -10.42
N SER A 46 -4.25 -15.21 -10.01
CA SER A 46 -3.23 -14.31 -10.54
C SER A 46 -2.03 -15.10 -11.06
N ALA A 47 -1.09 -14.44 -11.72
CA ALA A 47 0.19 -15.07 -12.05
C ALA A 47 1.08 -15.33 -10.82
N CYS A 48 0.70 -14.84 -9.64
CA CYS A 48 1.34 -15.11 -8.35
C CYS A 48 0.65 -16.23 -7.55
N GLY A 49 -0.38 -16.86 -8.11
CA GLY A 49 -1.11 -17.96 -7.49
C GLY A 49 -2.59 -17.65 -7.25
N TYR A 50 -3.21 -18.54 -6.48
CA TYR A 50 -4.61 -18.42 -6.07
C TYR A 50 -4.75 -17.47 -4.88
N ALA A 51 -5.64 -16.50 -4.97
CA ALA A 51 -5.91 -15.54 -3.92
C ALA A 51 -7.36 -15.61 -3.44
N GLN A 52 -7.54 -15.51 -2.12
CA GLN A 52 -8.85 -15.45 -1.46
C GLN A 52 -9.08 -14.06 -0.90
N ALA A 53 -10.34 -13.66 -0.77
CA ALA A 53 -10.76 -12.40 -0.18
C ALA A 53 -10.12 -12.10 1.19
N ALA A 54 -9.94 -13.13 2.02
CA ALA A 54 -9.30 -13.00 3.33
C ALA A 54 -7.84 -12.50 3.30
N MET A 55 -7.18 -12.52 2.14
CA MET A 55 -5.81 -12.00 1.98
C MET A 55 -5.78 -10.47 1.79
N GLY A 56 -6.94 -9.84 1.55
CA GLY A 56 -7.02 -8.42 1.23
C GLY A 56 -6.55 -8.05 -0.18
N PRO A 57 -6.43 -6.76 -0.50
CA PRO A 57 -5.81 -6.27 -1.72
C PRO A 57 -4.35 -6.71 -1.84
N PHE A 58 -3.86 -6.91 -3.06
CA PHE A 58 -2.47 -7.24 -3.30
C PHE A 58 -2.02 -6.85 -4.72
N TYR A 59 -0.73 -6.63 -4.87
CA TYR A 59 -0.06 -6.48 -6.15
C TYR A 59 0.66 -7.77 -6.55
N CYS A 60 0.50 -8.21 -7.80
CA CYS A 60 1.26 -9.33 -8.34
C CYS A 60 2.33 -8.82 -9.33
N PRO A 61 3.64 -8.95 -9.02
CA PRO A 61 4.69 -8.48 -9.90
C PRO A 61 4.80 -9.27 -11.20
N ASN A 62 4.37 -10.54 -11.23
CA ASN A 62 4.50 -11.41 -12.40
C ASN A 62 3.56 -11.00 -13.54
N ASP A 63 2.39 -10.44 -13.25
CA ASP A 63 1.44 -9.95 -14.26
C ASP A 63 1.20 -8.44 -14.20
N GLN A 64 1.85 -7.75 -13.26
CA GLN A 64 1.79 -6.30 -13.07
C GLN A 64 0.35 -5.80 -12.82
N LYS A 65 -0.40 -6.55 -12.02
CA LYS A 65 -1.80 -6.23 -11.70
C LYS A 65 -1.99 -5.98 -10.22
N VAL A 66 -2.84 -5.01 -9.93
CA VAL A 66 -3.40 -4.78 -8.60
C VAL A 66 -4.71 -5.56 -8.52
N TYR A 67 -4.84 -6.39 -7.50
CA TYR A 67 -6.02 -7.17 -7.21
C TYR A 67 -6.74 -6.59 -6.00
N LEU A 68 -8.02 -6.27 -6.16
CA LEU A 68 -8.83 -5.63 -5.14
C LEU A 68 -10.09 -6.45 -4.87
N ASP A 69 -10.17 -7.04 -3.69
CA ASP A 69 -11.42 -7.65 -3.25
C ASP A 69 -12.41 -6.59 -2.80
N THR A 70 -13.59 -6.60 -3.39
CA THR A 70 -14.65 -5.63 -3.09
C THR A 70 -15.22 -5.75 -1.67
N SER A 71 -15.03 -6.88 -0.98
CA SER A 71 -15.44 -7.06 0.42
C SER A 71 -14.47 -6.43 1.41
N PHE A 72 -13.20 -6.24 1.03
CA PHE A 72 -12.15 -5.71 1.90
C PHE A 72 -12.51 -4.32 2.47
N PHE A 73 -13.12 -3.47 1.69
CA PHE A 73 -13.50 -2.14 2.15
C PHE A 73 -14.52 -2.16 3.30
N ARG A 74 -15.42 -3.15 3.29
CA ARG A 74 -16.34 -3.37 4.43
C ARG A 74 -15.60 -3.89 5.65
N ASP A 75 -14.64 -4.79 5.43
CA ASP A 75 -13.81 -5.33 6.51
C ASP A 75 -12.91 -4.25 7.11
N LEU A 76 -12.39 -3.32 6.31
CA LEU A 76 -11.60 -2.18 6.78
C LEU A 76 -12.39 -1.35 7.79
N GLN A 77 -13.65 -1.07 7.51
CA GLN A 77 -14.54 -0.33 8.40
C GLN A 77 -14.95 -1.13 9.64
N HIS A 78 -15.48 -2.35 9.43
CA HIS A 78 -16.18 -3.08 10.47
C HIS A 78 -15.29 -4.00 11.30
N ARG A 79 -14.25 -4.55 10.69
CA ARG A 79 -13.38 -5.55 11.31
C ARG A 79 -12.08 -4.95 11.83
N PHE A 80 -11.47 -4.06 11.06
CA PHE A 80 -10.18 -3.48 11.42
C PHE A 80 -10.32 -2.16 12.17
N HIS A 81 -11.50 -1.55 12.20
CA HIS A 81 -11.73 -0.22 12.78
C HIS A 81 -10.73 0.81 12.26
N GLY A 82 -10.41 0.70 10.97
CA GLY A 82 -9.45 1.56 10.28
C GLY A 82 -10.00 2.93 9.94
N CYS A 83 -11.31 3.13 10.11
CA CYS A 83 -11.98 4.39 9.80
C CYS A 83 -13.33 4.49 10.53
N ASP A 84 -13.71 5.72 10.94
CA ASP A 84 -14.87 5.95 11.82
C ASP A 84 -16.17 6.30 11.11
N ASN A 85 -16.10 6.77 9.86
CA ASN A 85 -17.27 7.18 9.07
C ASN A 85 -17.08 6.95 7.57
N ASN A 86 -18.13 7.10 6.76
CA ASN A 86 -18.08 6.80 5.33
C ASN A 86 -17.09 7.65 4.54
N LYS A 87 -16.87 8.93 4.90
CA LYS A 87 -15.90 9.79 4.22
C LYS A 87 -14.47 9.42 4.58
N ALA A 88 -14.20 9.25 5.87
CA ALA A 88 -12.94 8.77 6.40
C ALA A 88 -12.52 7.44 5.74
N CYS A 89 -13.48 6.54 5.55
CA CYS A 89 -13.25 5.28 4.88
C CYS A 89 -12.91 5.44 3.38
N GLU A 90 -13.36 6.49 2.71
CA GLU A 90 -12.97 6.74 1.31
C GLU A 90 -11.47 7.03 1.21
N PHE A 91 -10.91 7.85 2.11
CA PHE A 91 -9.46 8.11 2.08
C PHE A 91 -8.63 6.91 2.56
N ALA A 92 -9.10 6.18 3.57
CA ALA A 92 -8.49 4.92 3.99
C ALA A 92 -8.41 3.90 2.83
N GLN A 93 -9.46 3.79 2.03
CA GLN A 93 -9.48 2.96 0.83
C GLN A 93 -8.52 3.47 -0.25
N ALA A 94 -8.44 4.79 -0.45
CA ALA A 94 -7.51 5.41 -1.38
C ALA A 94 -6.05 5.14 -0.99
N TYR A 95 -5.72 5.21 0.31
CA TYR A 95 -4.40 4.84 0.83
C TYR A 95 -4.03 3.39 0.51
N VAL A 96 -4.93 2.44 0.75
CA VAL A 96 -4.67 1.02 0.46
C VAL A 96 -4.42 0.80 -1.04
N ILE A 97 -5.22 1.41 -1.91
CA ILE A 97 -5.01 1.34 -3.37
C ILE A 97 -3.64 1.94 -3.75
N ALA A 98 -3.30 3.10 -3.17
CA ALA A 98 -2.03 3.76 -3.44
C ALA A 98 -0.83 2.95 -2.92
N HIS A 99 -0.97 2.21 -1.81
CA HIS A 99 0.02 1.27 -1.30
C HIS A 99 0.29 0.13 -2.30
N GLU A 100 -0.77 -0.48 -2.87
CA GLU A 100 -0.60 -1.52 -3.89
C GLU A 100 0.03 -0.98 -5.17
N VAL A 101 -0.30 0.26 -5.57
CA VAL A 101 0.39 0.96 -6.65
C VAL A 101 1.85 1.24 -6.26
N GLY A 102 2.16 1.49 -4.99
CA GLY A 102 3.52 1.60 -4.47
C GLY A 102 4.36 0.35 -4.75
N HIS A 103 3.81 -0.85 -4.58
CA HIS A 103 4.47 -2.10 -4.97
C HIS A 103 4.70 -2.19 -6.49
N HIS A 104 3.76 -1.69 -7.29
CA HIS A 104 3.97 -1.61 -8.73
C HIS A 104 5.13 -0.67 -9.09
N VAL A 105 5.22 0.49 -8.45
CA VAL A 105 6.35 1.42 -8.59
C VAL A 105 7.67 0.76 -8.21
N GLN A 106 7.73 0.05 -7.08
CA GLN A 106 8.91 -0.73 -6.68
C GLN A 106 9.32 -1.75 -7.74
N ASN A 107 8.35 -2.41 -8.36
CA ASN A 107 8.62 -3.35 -9.45
C ASN A 107 9.23 -2.65 -10.67
N LEU A 108 8.66 -1.52 -11.10
CA LEU A 108 9.18 -0.72 -12.22
C LEU A 108 10.59 -0.15 -11.94
N LEU A 109 10.88 0.19 -10.68
CA LEU A 109 12.21 0.64 -10.24
C LEU A 109 13.23 -0.51 -10.08
N GLY A 110 12.80 -1.77 -10.25
CA GLY A 110 13.66 -2.94 -10.09
C GLY A 110 13.97 -3.31 -8.65
N ILE A 111 13.25 -2.72 -7.67
CA ILE A 111 13.44 -2.99 -6.24
C ILE A 111 12.92 -4.39 -5.90
N LEU A 112 11.67 -4.74 -6.28
CA LEU A 112 11.08 -6.04 -5.97
C LEU A 112 11.90 -7.22 -6.51
N PRO A 113 12.36 -7.24 -7.78
CA PRO A 113 13.21 -8.33 -8.27
C PRO A 113 14.51 -8.50 -7.46
N LYS A 114 15.16 -7.41 -7.06
CA LYS A 114 16.37 -7.46 -6.23
C LYS A 114 16.09 -8.00 -4.84
N VAL A 115 14.98 -7.59 -4.23
CA VAL A 115 14.56 -8.09 -2.92
C VAL A 115 14.26 -9.58 -2.99
N GLN A 116 13.48 -10.03 -3.96
CA GLN A 116 13.14 -11.44 -4.16
C GLN A 116 14.41 -12.30 -4.33
N GLN A 117 15.34 -11.85 -5.18
CA GLN A 117 16.62 -12.52 -5.34
C GLN A 117 17.38 -12.63 -4.02
N ARG A 118 17.39 -11.58 -3.20
CA ARG A 118 18.06 -11.59 -1.90
C ARG A 118 17.37 -12.51 -0.90
N GLN A 119 16.04 -12.52 -0.86
CA GLN A 119 15.24 -13.36 0.03
C GLN A 119 15.50 -14.86 -0.19
N HIS A 120 15.77 -15.31 -1.42
CA HIS A 120 16.12 -16.69 -1.71
C HIS A 120 17.39 -17.19 -1.00
N SER A 121 18.27 -16.29 -0.60
CA SER A 121 19.53 -16.61 0.10
C SER A 121 19.48 -16.37 1.61
N LEU A 122 18.35 -15.91 2.14
CA LEU A 122 18.20 -15.55 3.56
C LEU A 122 17.37 -16.57 4.33
N GLY A 123 17.59 -16.64 5.64
CA GLY A 123 16.72 -17.37 6.57
C GLY A 123 15.39 -16.60 6.80
N GLY A 124 14.42 -17.28 7.41
CA GLY A 124 13.05 -16.76 7.53
C GLY A 124 12.94 -15.37 8.20
N VAL A 125 13.64 -15.16 9.33
CA VAL A 125 13.61 -13.87 10.06
C VAL A 125 14.20 -12.74 9.22
N GLU A 126 15.35 -12.96 8.59
CA GLU A 126 15.97 -11.93 7.75
C GLU A 126 15.17 -11.65 6.48
N SER A 127 14.55 -12.68 5.91
CA SER A 127 13.61 -12.55 4.79
C SER A 127 12.39 -11.70 5.19
N ASN A 128 11.82 -11.94 6.39
CA ASN A 128 10.70 -11.13 6.91
C ASN A 128 11.12 -9.67 7.13
N ARG A 129 12.28 -9.41 7.72
CA ARG A 129 12.80 -8.05 7.90
C ARG A 129 12.98 -7.32 6.56
N LEU A 130 13.45 -8.03 5.54
CA LEU A 130 13.57 -7.46 4.20
C LEU A 130 12.19 -7.18 3.58
N GLN A 131 11.21 -8.06 3.81
CA GLN A 131 9.83 -7.82 3.38
C GLN A 131 9.22 -6.60 4.07
N VAL A 132 9.41 -6.43 5.38
CA VAL A 132 8.96 -5.24 6.10
C VAL A 132 9.49 -3.96 5.45
N ARG A 133 10.74 -3.92 4.99
CA ARG A 133 11.29 -2.74 4.28
C ARG A 133 10.57 -2.45 2.97
N VAL A 134 10.17 -3.49 2.24
CA VAL A 134 9.35 -3.36 1.02
C VAL A 134 8.00 -2.73 1.34
N GLU A 135 7.32 -3.24 2.36
CA GLU A 135 5.99 -2.75 2.77
C GLU A 135 6.02 -1.29 3.23
N LEU A 136 7.00 -0.95 4.07
CA LEU A 136 7.16 0.41 4.57
C LEU A 136 7.53 1.41 3.47
N GLN A 137 8.26 0.97 2.44
CA GLN A 137 8.51 1.79 1.27
C GLN A 137 7.23 2.00 0.45
N ALA A 138 6.38 0.99 0.33
CA ALA A 138 5.08 1.13 -0.33
C ALA A 138 4.16 2.09 0.44
N ASP A 139 4.17 2.08 1.78
CA ASP A 139 3.49 3.09 2.60
C ASP A 139 4.01 4.51 2.33
N CYS A 140 5.34 4.68 2.25
CA CYS A 140 5.94 5.96 1.91
C CYS A 140 5.55 6.42 0.50
N PHE A 141 5.53 5.55 -0.48
CA PHE A 141 5.09 5.87 -1.84
C PHE A 141 3.60 6.24 -1.90
N ALA A 142 2.76 5.63 -1.08
CA ALA A 142 1.38 6.07 -0.91
C ALA A 142 1.30 7.49 -0.35
N GLY A 143 2.18 7.83 0.61
CA GLY A 143 2.33 9.20 1.13
C GLY A 143 2.79 10.19 0.06
N VAL A 144 3.77 9.83 -0.76
CA VAL A 144 4.23 10.65 -1.91
C VAL A 144 3.08 10.92 -2.88
N TRP A 145 2.30 9.89 -3.24
CA TRP A 145 1.12 10.09 -4.06
C TRP A 145 0.14 11.07 -3.41
N ALA A 146 -0.19 10.90 -2.12
CA ALA A 146 -1.14 11.75 -1.42
C ALA A 146 -0.70 13.22 -1.38
N HIS A 147 0.60 13.49 -1.18
CA HIS A 147 1.20 14.83 -1.26
C HIS A 147 0.90 15.50 -2.60
N HIS A 148 1.26 14.86 -3.71
CA HIS A 148 1.07 15.42 -5.04
C HIS A 148 -0.39 15.47 -5.47
N ALA A 149 -1.22 14.52 -5.01
CA ALA A 149 -2.65 14.53 -5.26
C ALA A 149 -3.34 15.70 -4.53
N GLN A 150 -2.87 16.05 -3.32
CA GLN A 150 -3.35 17.24 -2.61
C GLN A 150 -3.00 18.52 -3.34
N ASP A 151 -1.75 18.67 -3.75
CA ASP A 151 -1.29 19.87 -4.45
C ASP A 151 -2.03 20.10 -5.77
N ARG A 152 -2.36 19.03 -6.48
CA ARG A 152 -2.97 19.11 -7.82
C ARG A 152 -4.48 19.17 -7.81
N TYR A 153 -5.12 18.41 -6.92
CA TYR A 153 -6.57 18.19 -6.98
C TYR A 153 -7.30 18.65 -5.73
N GLN A 154 -6.58 19.08 -4.70
CA GLN A 154 -7.12 19.39 -3.37
C GLN A 154 -8.03 18.24 -2.86
N LEU A 155 -7.53 17.01 -3.04
CA LEU A 155 -8.29 15.79 -2.74
C LEU A 155 -8.46 15.53 -1.24
N LEU A 156 -7.57 16.08 -0.41
CA LEU A 156 -7.58 15.87 1.03
C LEU A 156 -8.48 16.91 1.70
N GLU A 157 -9.47 16.43 2.42
CA GLU A 157 -10.24 17.23 3.35
C GLU A 157 -9.58 17.22 4.75
N PRO A 158 -9.90 18.19 5.62
CA PRO A 158 -9.44 18.13 7.01
C PRO A 158 -9.86 16.81 7.68
N GLY A 159 -8.89 16.09 8.24
CA GLY A 159 -9.09 14.78 8.86
C GLY A 159 -8.66 13.57 8.01
N ASP A 160 -8.56 13.70 6.69
CA ASP A 160 -8.22 12.57 5.80
C ASP A 160 -6.81 12.01 6.07
N VAL A 161 -5.86 12.89 6.41
CA VAL A 161 -4.49 12.48 6.77
C VAL A 161 -4.49 11.65 8.04
N GLU A 162 -5.18 12.11 9.07
CA GLU A 162 -5.35 11.41 10.34
C GLU A 162 -5.98 10.04 10.14
N GLU A 163 -6.97 9.94 9.25
CA GLU A 163 -7.64 8.69 8.92
C GLU A 163 -6.72 7.71 8.19
N ALA A 164 -5.91 8.17 7.24
CA ALA A 164 -4.90 7.33 6.60
C ALA A 164 -3.88 6.80 7.60
N LEU A 165 -3.41 7.65 8.51
CA LEU A 165 -2.48 7.27 9.56
C LEU A 165 -3.11 6.27 10.55
N GLN A 166 -4.38 6.46 10.93
CA GLN A 166 -5.13 5.51 11.76
C GLN A 166 -5.30 4.17 11.05
N THR A 167 -5.60 4.19 9.75
CA THR A 167 -5.72 2.98 8.93
C THR A 167 -4.39 2.23 8.87
N ALA A 168 -3.28 2.91 8.57
CA ALA A 168 -1.96 2.32 8.56
C ALA A 168 -1.61 1.69 9.92
N ALA A 169 -1.94 2.37 11.02
CA ALA A 169 -1.77 1.83 12.36
C ALA A 169 -2.66 0.61 12.64
N ALA A 170 -3.92 0.63 12.18
CA ALA A 170 -4.89 -0.44 12.44
C ALA A 170 -4.51 -1.77 11.78
N ILE A 171 -3.80 -1.72 10.65
CA ILE A 171 -3.34 -2.88 9.87
C ILE A 171 -1.86 -3.20 10.07
N GLY A 172 -1.18 -2.60 11.04
CA GLY A 172 0.17 -2.99 11.44
C GLY A 172 0.19 -4.39 12.09
N ASP A 173 1.30 -5.13 11.87
CA ASP A 173 1.42 -6.53 12.32
C ASP A 173 1.27 -6.68 13.84
N ASP A 174 1.75 -5.72 14.63
CA ASP A 174 1.58 -5.71 16.09
C ASP A 174 0.11 -5.67 16.51
N ARG A 175 -0.70 -4.83 15.83
CA ARG A 175 -2.15 -4.72 16.06
C ARG A 175 -2.90 -5.97 15.60
N LEU A 176 -2.56 -6.47 14.41
CA LEU A 176 -3.19 -7.68 13.86
C LEU A 176 -2.87 -8.92 14.70
N GLN A 177 -1.61 -9.08 15.14
CA GLN A 177 -1.20 -10.19 15.99
C GLN A 177 -1.84 -10.10 17.38
N MET A 178 -1.87 -8.92 18.00
CA MET A 178 -2.52 -8.72 19.30
C MET A 178 -4.01 -9.08 19.24
N ARG A 179 -4.71 -8.66 18.19
CA ARG A 179 -6.15 -9.02 18.01
C ARG A 179 -6.37 -10.50 17.75
N GLY A 180 -5.47 -11.15 16.97
CA GLY A 180 -5.63 -12.55 16.57
C GLY A 180 -5.10 -13.56 17.58
N LYS A 181 -3.98 -13.26 18.23
CA LYS A 181 -3.23 -14.21 19.08
C LYS A 181 -3.12 -13.77 20.54
N GLY A 182 -3.40 -12.49 20.85
CA GLY A 182 -3.24 -11.93 22.18
C GLY A 182 -1.79 -11.61 22.60
N TYR A 183 -0.82 -11.78 21.70
CA TYR A 183 0.59 -11.44 21.90
C TYR A 183 1.27 -11.07 20.59
N VAL A 184 2.41 -10.37 20.66
CA VAL A 184 3.17 -9.84 19.52
C VAL A 184 4.49 -10.59 19.37
N VAL A 185 4.84 -10.99 18.15
CA VAL A 185 6.09 -11.63 17.76
C VAL A 185 6.75 -10.82 16.65
N PRO A 186 7.67 -9.88 16.98
CA PRO A 186 8.27 -8.98 15.97
C PRO A 186 9.01 -9.70 14.84
N ASP A 187 9.67 -10.81 15.12
CA ASP A 187 10.39 -11.60 14.10
C ASP A 187 9.45 -12.26 13.07
N ALA A 188 8.16 -12.30 13.34
CA ALA A 188 7.13 -12.78 12.42
C ALA A 188 6.41 -11.66 11.65
N PHE A 189 6.87 -10.41 11.76
CA PHE A 189 6.31 -9.29 11.00
C PHE A 189 6.68 -9.42 9.52
N THR A 190 5.70 -9.16 8.67
CA THR A 190 5.86 -9.12 7.22
C THR A 190 5.43 -7.78 6.62
N HIS A 191 4.65 -6.97 7.36
CA HIS A 191 4.15 -5.65 6.94
C HIS A 191 4.71 -4.50 7.78
N GLY A 192 5.31 -4.78 8.92
CA GLY A 192 5.80 -3.79 9.85
C GLY A 192 4.83 -3.45 10.98
N SER A 193 5.35 -2.80 12.03
CA SER A 193 4.53 -2.34 13.15
C SER A 193 3.66 -1.15 12.77
N SER A 194 2.63 -0.90 13.58
CA SER A 194 1.77 0.29 13.46
C SER A 194 2.58 1.58 13.43
N GLU A 195 3.56 1.71 14.32
CA GLU A 195 4.42 2.90 14.40
C GLU A 195 5.27 3.08 13.14
N GLN A 196 5.87 2.01 12.65
CA GLN A 196 6.68 2.04 11.42
C GLN A 196 5.84 2.44 10.20
N ARG A 197 4.66 1.86 10.04
CA ARG A 197 3.75 2.16 8.93
C ARG A 197 3.30 3.62 8.92
N VAL A 198 2.89 4.14 10.10
CA VAL A 198 2.54 5.55 10.29
C VAL A 198 3.73 6.47 9.97
N HIS A 199 4.92 6.13 10.47
CA HIS A 199 6.14 6.90 10.23
C HIS A 199 6.42 7.06 8.74
N TRP A 200 6.45 5.96 7.98
CA TRP A 200 6.82 5.98 6.57
C TRP A 200 5.74 6.59 5.68
N LEU A 201 4.46 6.34 5.95
CA LEU A 201 3.36 7.02 5.26
C LEU A 201 3.50 8.55 5.44
N ASN A 202 3.74 9.00 6.66
CA ASN A 202 3.89 10.43 6.98
C ASN A 202 5.17 11.04 6.38
N ALA A 203 6.26 10.28 6.28
CA ALA A 203 7.49 10.73 5.61
C ALA A 203 7.23 11.04 4.13
N GLY A 204 6.55 10.16 3.41
CA GLY A 204 6.15 10.40 2.02
C GLY A 204 5.19 11.57 1.87
N LEU A 205 4.18 11.63 2.75
CA LEU A 205 3.17 12.70 2.75
C LEU A 205 3.78 14.09 2.97
N LYS A 206 4.74 14.22 3.89
CA LYS A 206 5.39 15.49 4.17
C LYS A 206 6.38 15.94 3.11
N SER A 207 7.13 14.99 2.54
CA SER A 207 8.20 15.32 1.61
C SER A 207 7.75 15.41 0.15
N GLY A 208 6.78 14.59 -0.27
CA GLY A 208 6.43 14.40 -1.68
C GLY A 208 7.58 13.81 -2.53
N SER A 209 8.68 13.35 -1.91
CA SER A 209 9.88 12.90 -2.59
C SER A 209 10.09 11.39 -2.45
N VAL A 210 10.35 10.73 -3.57
CA VAL A 210 10.73 9.31 -3.62
C VAL A 210 12.04 9.05 -2.85
N ASP A 211 12.97 10.00 -2.84
CA ASP A 211 14.25 9.87 -2.15
C ASP A 211 14.09 9.73 -0.63
N SER A 212 13.03 10.30 -0.06
CA SER A 212 12.73 10.16 1.38
C SER A 212 12.23 8.76 1.76
N CYS A 213 11.91 7.92 0.77
CA CYS A 213 11.36 6.58 0.96
C CYS A 213 12.42 5.46 0.95
N ASN A 214 13.68 5.78 1.22
CA ASN A 214 14.73 4.76 1.22
C ASN A 214 14.76 3.94 2.53
N THR A 215 13.82 3.02 2.67
CA THR A 215 13.72 2.12 3.82
C THR A 215 14.88 1.13 3.92
N PHE A 216 15.64 0.94 2.85
CA PHE A 216 16.76 -0.01 2.79
C PHE A 216 18.07 0.59 3.31
N ALA A 217 18.25 1.92 3.31
CA ALA A 217 19.43 2.59 3.84
C ALA A 217 19.37 2.75 5.37
N SER A 218 18.20 2.69 6.00
CA SER A 218 18.05 2.84 7.44
C SER A 218 18.60 1.61 8.19
N ALA A 219 19.50 1.84 9.13
CA ALA A 219 20.04 0.81 10.02
C ALA A 219 19.01 0.37 11.09
N ALA A 220 18.01 1.21 11.35
CA ALA A 220 16.94 0.96 12.31
C ALA A 220 15.58 1.10 11.60
N LEU A 221 14.84 0.02 11.60
CA LEU A 221 13.40 0.02 11.35
C LEU A 221 12.72 -0.27 12.67
#